data_e735e7d185ddc629307abd20e3ca6f9d
#
_entry.id   e735e7d185ddc629307abd20e3ca6f9d
#
_cell.length_a   1.000
_cell.length_b   1.000
_cell.length_c   1.000
_cell.angle_alpha   90.00
_cell.angle_beta   90.00
_cell.angle_gamma   90.00
#
_symmetry.space_group_name_H-M   'P 1'
#
loop_
_entity.id
_entity.type
_entity.pdbx_description
1 polymer ?
#
loop_
_entity_poly.entity_id
_entity_poly.type
_entity_poly.pdbx_seq_one_letter_code
_entity_poly.pdbx_strand_id
1 'polypeptide(L)'
;MFQGELRIDSQVPRGKGLKSSSAVGGAVLRAVASALRQSRSPEELARLAADVAQEIGLSATGAYDDCLAALRGGLVLTDNSKRTVLRSPPFTPGLGVVLWVPSKTHVPSVSFRERFQAEAGAGRAAVESARAGHWAEAMTLNTELVERIMGYDYRALRSELMAHGAAMCGVSGMGPALAALASEEHVDGVASRLPADRGEIRRIELRLRDGGSTENE
;
A
#
# COMPACT_ATOMS: atom_id res chain seq x y z
N MET A 1 8.63 29.86 18.54
CA MET A 1 7.36 29.29 18.06
C MET A 1 7.49 29.19 16.54
N PHE A 2 7.35 27.99 15.97
CA PHE A 2 7.38 27.82 14.51
C PHE A 2 6.02 28.25 13.96
N GLN A 3 6.01 29.14 12.96
CA GLN A 3 4.82 29.53 12.22
C GLN A 3 5.06 29.19 10.74
N GLY A 4 4.11 28.54 10.10
CA GLY A 4 4.21 28.16 8.71
C GLY A 4 2.86 27.80 8.13
N GLU A 5 2.77 27.77 6.80
CA GLU A 5 1.60 27.31 6.04
C GLU A 5 1.89 25.90 5.54
N LEU A 6 0.91 25.01 5.69
CA LEU A 6 0.95 23.65 5.14
C LEU A 6 -0.04 23.53 3.99
N ARG A 7 0.48 23.32 2.78
CA ARG A 7 -0.34 23.03 1.60
C ARG A 7 -0.19 21.53 1.24
N ILE A 8 -1.33 20.85 1.10
CA ILE A 8 -1.40 19.43 0.72
C ILE A 8 -2.00 19.32 -0.68
N ASP A 9 -1.24 18.74 -1.61
CA ASP A 9 -1.70 18.33 -2.92
C ASP A 9 -1.52 16.81 -3.04
N SER A 10 -2.59 16.08 -3.38
CA SER A 10 -2.57 14.63 -3.43
C SER A 10 -3.39 14.10 -4.59
N GLN A 11 -2.75 13.29 -5.41
CA GLN A 11 -3.39 12.54 -6.50
C GLN A 11 -3.95 11.18 -6.06
N VAL A 12 -3.74 10.79 -4.79
CA VAL A 12 -4.20 9.49 -4.28
C VAL A 12 -5.69 9.57 -3.93
N PRO A 13 -6.56 8.74 -4.55
CA PRO A 13 -7.98 8.70 -4.25
C PRO A 13 -8.24 8.34 -2.79
N ARG A 14 -9.14 9.10 -2.14
CA ARG A 14 -9.53 8.84 -0.75
C ARG A 14 -10.58 7.74 -0.65
N GLY A 15 -10.55 6.96 0.42
CA GLY A 15 -11.57 5.95 0.71
C GLY A 15 -11.57 4.74 -0.24
N LYS A 16 -10.49 4.53 -0.99
CA LYS A 16 -10.35 3.44 -1.96
C LYS A 16 -9.32 2.37 -1.56
N GLY A 17 -8.83 2.40 -0.33
CA GLY A 17 -7.79 1.47 0.15
C GLY A 17 -6.37 1.82 -0.28
N LEU A 18 -6.17 2.91 -1.02
CA LEU A 18 -4.86 3.33 -1.55
C LEU A 18 -4.00 4.11 -0.53
N LYS A 19 -4.34 4.02 0.74
CA LYS A 19 -3.52 4.52 1.87
C LYS A 19 -3.19 6.02 1.81
N SER A 20 -4.11 6.84 1.30
CA SER A 20 -3.91 8.28 1.17
C SER A 20 -3.60 8.97 2.50
N SER A 21 -4.17 8.54 3.62
CA SER A 21 -3.88 9.10 4.95
C SER A 21 -2.43 8.86 5.38
N SER A 22 -1.91 7.64 5.19
CA SER A 22 -0.52 7.31 5.53
C SER A 22 0.47 8.03 4.62
N ALA A 23 0.16 8.14 3.32
CA ALA A 23 0.99 8.88 2.37
C ALA A 23 1.06 10.38 2.73
N VAL A 24 -0.09 10.99 3.05
CA VAL A 24 -0.15 12.40 3.48
C VAL A 24 0.56 12.60 4.81
N GLY A 25 0.32 11.75 5.80
CA GLY A 25 0.98 11.84 7.11
C GLY A 25 2.50 11.77 6.99
N GLY A 26 3.03 10.83 6.22
CA GLY A 26 4.46 10.71 5.95
C GLY A 26 5.03 11.94 5.22
N ALA A 27 4.32 12.46 4.22
CA ALA A 27 4.74 13.65 3.48
C ALA A 27 4.78 14.90 4.37
N VAL A 28 3.77 15.09 5.21
CA VAL A 28 3.72 16.20 6.19
C VAL A 28 4.89 16.14 7.15
N LEU A 29 5.14 14.97 7.76
CA LEU A 29 6.26 14.81 8.70
C LEU A 29 7.62 15.06 8.03
N ARG A 30 7.79 14.60 6.78
CA ARG A 30 9.00 14.88 6.00
C ARG A 30 9.18 16.38 5.75
N ALA A 31 8.11 17.07 5.35
CA ALA A 31 8.16 18.53 5.11
C ALA A 31 8.48 19.31 6.38
N VAL A 32 7.86 18.94 7.52
CA VAL A 32 8.12 19.57 8.81
C VAL A 32 9.57 19.32 9.28
N ALA A 33 10.06 18.07 9.16
CA ALA A 33 11.45 17.76 9.51
C ALA A 33 12.44 18.57 8.67
N SER A 34 12.17 18.67 7.35
CA SER A 34 12.98 19.50 6.44
C SER A 34 12.95 20.98 6.83
N ALA A 35 11.78 21.54 7.11
CA ALA A 35 11.63 22.93 7.53
C ALA A 35 12.36 23.25 8.86
N LEU A 36 12.41 22.26 9.76
CA LEU A 36 13.15 22.33 11.01
C LEU A 36 14.63 21.96 10.87
N ARG A 37 15.12 21.72 9.67
CA ARG A 37 16.50 21.25 9.37
C ARG A 37 16.87 19.99 10.16
N GLN A 38 15.92 19.10 10.39
CA GLN A 38 16.12 17.81 11.04
C GLN A 38 16.24 16.71 9.99
N SER A 39 17.40 16.05 9.95
CA SER A 39 17.54 14.83 9.16
C SER A 39 16.83 13.68 9.89
N ARG A 40 15.88 13.04 9.22
CA ARG A 40 15.13 11.88 9.74
C ARG A 40 15.06 10.79 8.69
N SER A 41 15.31 9.57 9.09
CA SER A 41 15.15 8.41 8.20
C SER A 41 13.66 8.17 7.88
N PRO A 42 13.37 7.49 6.74
CA PRO A 42 12.00 7.05 6.44
C PRO A 42 11.37 6.23 7.57
N GLU A 43 12.16 5.39 8.25
CA GLU A 43 11.75 4.55 9.36
C GLU A 43 11.35 5.37 10.59
N GLU A 44 12.12 6.43 10.93
CA GLU A 44 11.79 7.32 12.02
C GLU A 44 10.50 8.10 11.74
N LEU A 45 10.37 8.64 10.52
CA LEU A 45 9.16 9.35 10.11
C LEU A 45 7.93 8.43 10.09
N ALA A 46 8.09 7.19 9.63
CA ALA A 46 7.00 6.21 9.62
C ALA A 46 6.57 5.82 11.04
N ARG A 47 7.51 5.70 12.01
CA ARG A 47 7.18 5.47 13.41
C ARG A 47 6.38 6.63 13.99
N LEU A 48 6.83 7.85 13.78
CA LEU A 48 6.11 9.06 14.24
C LEU A 48 4.70 9.12 13.64
N ALA A 49 4.56 8.86 12.32
CA ALA A 49 3.26 8.83 11.66
C ALA A 49 2.34 7.76 12.25
N ALA A 50 2.89 6.58 12.57
CA ALA A 50 2.14 5.49 13.16
C ALA A 50 1.68 5.82 14.59
N ASP A 51 2.52 6.48 15.39
CA ASP A 51 2.18 6.93 16.75
C ASP A 51 1.03 7.94 16.71
N VAL A 52 1.15 8.97 15.86
CA VAL A 52 0.11 9.98 15.68
C VAL A 52 -1.19 9.34 15.19
N ALA A 53 -1.13 8.44 14.19
CA ALA A 53 -2.31 7.78 13.64
C ALA A 53 -3.06 6.94 14.68
N GLN A 54 -2.34 6.30 15.61
CA GLN A 54 -2.96 5.58 16.74
C GLN A 54 -3.55 6.52 17.78
N GLU A 55 -2.82 7.58 18.16
CA GLU A 55 -3.24 8.55 19.16
C GLU A 55 -4.55 9.25 18.78
N ILE A 56 -4.70 9.64 17.50
CA ILE A 56 -5.92 10.29 17.01
C ILE A 56 -7.00 9.28 16.56
N GLY A 57 -6.80 7.97 16.75
CA GLY A 57 -7.76 6.92 16.39
C GLY A 57 -7.95 6.71 14.89
N LEU A 58 -7.04 7.20 14.05
CA LEU A 58 -7.10 7.05 12.58
C LEU A 58 -6.78 5.62 12.14
N SER A 59 -5.94 4.92 12.88
CA SER A 59 -5.55 3.54 12.61
C SER A 59 -5.40 2.73 13.89
N ALA A 60 -5.92 1.51 13.90
CA ALA A 60 -5.80 0.60 15.03
C ALA A 60 -4.35 0.10 15.24
N THR A 61 -3.57 0.00 14.16
CA THR A 61 -2.19 -0.51 14.16
C THR A 61 -1.14 0.58 13.91
N GLY A 62 -1.57 1.84 13.69
CA GLY A 62 -0.73 2.93 13.27
C GLY A 62 -0.38 2.92 11.77
N ALA A 63 -0.65 1.81 11.05
CA ALA A 63 -0.35 1.66 9.62
C ALA A 63 1.13 1.99 9.28
N TYR A 64 2.05 1.46 10.08
CA TYR A 64 3.49 1.68 9.91
C TYR A 64 3.99 1.23 8.54
N ASP A 65 3.53 0.06 8.05
CA ASP A 65 3.80 -0.49 6.72
C ASP A 65 3.43 0.50 5.60
N ASP A 66 2.23 1.04 5.65
CA ASP A 66 1.71 1.95 4.64
C ASP A 66 2.52 3.25 4.57
N CYS A 67 2.85 3.81 5.73
CA CYS A 67 3.64 5.03 5.80
C CYS A 67 5.09 4.80 5.35
N LEU A 68 5.70 3.69 5.79
CA LEU A 68 7.06 3.34 5.40
C LEU A 68 7.17 3.10 3.89
N ALA A 69 6.22 2.35 3.31
CA ALA A 69 6.19 2.13 1.87
C ALA A 69 6.05 3.44 1.08
N ALA A 70 5.21 4.38 1.55
CA ALA A 70 5.07 5.69 0.92
C ALA A 70 6.34 6.56 1.03
N LEU A 71 7.05 6.49 2.14
CA LEU A 71 8.26 7.28 2.39
C LEU A 71 9.52 6.70 1.72
N ARG A 72 9.68 5.39 1.76
CA ARG A 72 10.86 4.67 1.30
C ARG A 72 10.72 4.16 -0.14
N GLY A 73 9.51 3.75 -0.53
CA GLY A 73 9.26 2.98 -1.75
C GLY A 73 9.63 1.50 -1.58
N GLY A 74 9.50 0.76 -2.70
CA GLY A 74 9.82 -0.65 -2.75
C GLY A 74 8.77 -1.55 -2.09
N LEU A 75 9.15 -2.81 -1.85
CA LEU A 75 8.31 -3.81 -1.19
C LEU A 75 8.81 -3.99 0.25
N VAL A 76 7.91 -3.89 1.21
CA VAL A 76 8.24 -4.07 2.63
C VAL A 76 7.26 -5.01 3.31
N LEU A 77 7.77 -5.91 4.14
CA LEU A 77 7.00 -6.67 5.12
C LEU A 77 7.38 -6.16 6.50
N THR A 78 6.38 -5.79 7.30
CA THR A 78 6.60 -5.19 8.63
C THR A 78 5.85 -5.93 9.73
N ASP A 79 6.33 -5.77 10.94
CA ASP A 79 5.55 -5.98 12.16
C ASP A 79 5.06 -4.60 12.63
N ASN A 80 3.79 -4.30 12.35
CA ASN A 80 3.21 -3.00 12.68
C ASN A 80 3.13 -2.75 14.20
N SER A 81 2.99 -3.80 15.00
CA SER A 81 2.93 -3.68 16.46
C SER A 81 4.28 -3.27 17.05
N LYS A 82 5.37 -3.78 16.47
CA LYS A 82 6.74 -3.47 16.86
C LYS A 82 7.37 -2.34 16.05
N ARG A 83 6.69 -1.89 14.99
CA ARG A 83 7.21 -0.91 14.02
C ARG A 83 8.60 -1.29 13.48
N THR A 84 8.73 -2.55 13.07
CA THR A 84 9.98 -3.09 12.54
C THR A 84 9.78 -3.67 11.15
N VAL A 85 10.81 -3.54 10.32
CA VAL A 85 10.87 -4.19 9.01
C VAL A 85 11.31 -5.63 9.21
N LEU A 86 10.49 -6.57 8.75
CA LEU A 86 10.79 -8.01 8.77
C LEU A 86 11.52 -8.45 7.51
N ARG A 87 11.13 -7.88 6.36
CA ARG A 87 11.76 -8.17 5.07
C ARG A 87 11.55 -6.99 4.10
N SER A 88 12.56 -6.72 3.29
CA SER A 88 12.51 -5.75 2.20
C SER A 88 13.45 -6.24 1.10
N PRO A 89 12.93 -6.89 0.06
CA PRO A 89 13.75 -7.34 -1.05
C PRO A 89 14.25 -6.14 -1.86
N PRO A 90 15.34 -6.32 -2.61
CA PRO A 90 15.80 -5.31 -3.54
C PRO A 90 14.72 -4.98 -4.58
N PHE A 91 14.76 -3.78 -5.09
CA PHE A 91 13.88 -3.35 -6.17
C PHE A 91 14.21 -4.14 -7.45
N THR A 92 13.19 -4.57 -8.16
CA THR A 92 13.32 -5.21 -9.48
C THR A 92 12.95 -4.17 -10.53
N PRO A 93 13.91 -3.72 -11.37
CA PRO A 93 13.61 -2.83 -12.49
C PRO A 93 12.67 -3.47 -13.52
N GLY A 94 12.04 -2.64 -14.35
CA GLY A 94 11.19 -3.12 -15.44
C GLY A 94 9.81 -3.64 -15.00
N LEU A 95 9.38 -3.27 -13.79
CA LEU A 95 8.04 -3.53 -13.29
C LEU A 95 7.18 -2.25 -13.32
N GLY A 96 5.91 -2.43 -13.62
CA GLY A 96 4.89 -1.41 -13.48
C GLY A 96 3.74 -1.88 -12.57
N VAL A 97 2.98 -0.93 -12.05
CA VAL A 97 1.76 -1.18 -11.29
C VAL A 97 0.56 -0.70 -12.08
N VAL A 98 -0.42 -1.57 -12.22
CA VAL A 98 -1.74 -1.21 -12.73
C VAL A 98 -2.71 -1.18 -11.56
N LEU A 99 -3.36 -0.04 -11.36
CA LEU A 99 -4.40 0.13 -10.35
C LEU A 99 -5.76 0.17 -11.03
N TRP A 100 -6.71 -0.55 -10.49
CA TRP A 100 -8.12 -0.36 -10.77
C TRP A 100 -8.82 0.18 -9.54
N VAL A 101 -9.45 1.34 -9.68
CA VAL A 101 -10.13 2.06 -8.60
C VAL A 101 -11.62 2.06 -8.90
N PRO A 102 -12.43 1.14 -8.32
CA PRO A 102 -13.85 1.07 -8.57
C PRO A 102 -14.57 2.38 -8.24
N SER A 103 -15.51 2.80 -9.10
CA SER A 103 -16.33 3.99 -8.89
C SER A 103 -17.18 3.87 -7.62
N LYS A 104 -17.79 2.70 -7.43
CA LYS A 104 -18.57 2.39 -6.21
C LYS A 104 -17.65 1.93 -5.09
N THR A 105 -17.94 2.40 -3.88
CA THR A 105 -17.32 1.90 -2.64
C THR A 105 -18.33 1.00 -1.95
N HIS A 106 -17.88 -0.15 -1.50
CA HIS A 106 -18.66 -0.97 -0.57
C HIS A 106 -18.14 -0.69 0.84
N VAL A 107 -19.00 -0.16 1.71
CA VAL A 107 -18.67 0.01 3.13
C VAL A 107 -19.46 -1.07 3.87
N PRO A 108 -18.78 -2.08 4.45
CA PRO A 108 -19.46 -3.09 5.24
C PRO A 108 -20.16 -2.47 6.46
N SER A 109 -21.34 -2.96 6.76
CA SER A 109 -22.18 -2.48 7.87
C SER A 109 -21.78 -3.02 9.25
N VAL A 110 -20.78 -3.90 9.33
CA VAL A 110 -20.38 -4.59 10.57
C VAL A 110 -18.94 -4.23 10.94
N SER A 111 -18.64 -4.21 12.24
CA SER A 111 -17.30 -3.97 12.78
C SER A 111 -16.24 -4.86 12.09
N PHE A 112 -15.35 -4.26 11.34
CA PHE A 112 -14.23 -4.98 10.68
C PHE A 112 -13.33 -5.68 11.69
N ARG A 113 -13.14 -5.07 12.86
CA ARG A 113 -12.20 -5.58 13.87
C ARG A 113 -12.56 -7.01 14.29
N GLU A 114 -13.83 -7.29 14.51
CA GLU A 114 -14.29 -8.63 14.91
C GLU A 114 -14.05 -9.65 13.80
N ARG A 115 -14.35 -9.29 12.56
CA ARG A 115 -14.10 -10.16 11.40
C ARG A 115 -12.62 -10.45 11.20
N PHE A 116 -11.76 -9.44 11.31
CA PHE A 116 -10.31 -9.65 11.23
C PHE A 116 -9.78 -10.50 12.37
N GLN A 117 -10.30 -10.37 13.58
CA GLN A 117 -9.91 -11.22 14.70
C GLN A 117 -10.33 -12.67 14.50
N ALA A 118 -11.52 -12.92 13.98
CA ALA A 118 -11.99 -14.27 13.67
C ALA A 118 -11.12 -14.96 12.58
N GLU A 119 -10.58 -14.20 11.66
CA GLU A 119 -9.76 -14.67 10.52
C GLU A 119 -8.23 -14.58 10.76
N ALA A 120 -7.78 -14.32 11.99
CA ALA A 120 -6.35 -14.12 12.30
C ALA A 120 -5.46 -15.31 11.91
N GLY A 121 -6.01 -16.54 11.88
CA GLY A 121 -5.32 -17.75 11.43
C GLY A 121 -4.95 -17.69 9.94
N ALA A 122 -5.87 -17.24 9.09
CA ALA A 122 -5.63 -17.09 7.67
C ALA A 122 -4.60 -15.99 7.38
N GLY A 123 -4.60 -14.91 8.16
CA GLY A 123 -3.59 -13.85 8.03
C GLY A 123 -2.16 -14.34 8.31
N ARG A 124 -1.99 -15.30 9.21
CA ARG A 124 -0.66 -15.89 9.50
C ARG A 124 -0.06 -16.58 8.28
N ALA A 125 -0.83 -17.34 7.52
CA ALA A 125 -0.35 -18.01 6.33
C ALA A 125 0.21 -17.01 5.29
N ALA A 126 -0.47 -15.89 5.08
CA ALA A 126 0.02 -14.83 4.20
C ALA A 126 1.35 -14.23 4.68
N VAL A 127 1.49 -14.00 5.99
CA VAL A 127 2.75 -13.48 6.58
C VAL A 127 3.89 -14.49 6.44
N GLU A 128 3.64 -15.78 6.67
CA GLU A 128 4.64 -16.84 6.53
C GLU A 128 5.11 -16.97 5.09
N SER A 129 4.20 -16.95 4.12
CA SER A 129 4.53 -16.95 2.70
C SER A 129 5.37 -15.72 2.32
N ALA A 130 5.01 -14.52 2.79
CA ALA A 130 5.80 -13.31 2.57
C ALA A 130 7.20 -13.38 3.21
N ARG A 131 7.31 -13.95 4.41
CA ARG A 131 8.61 -14.18 5.07
C ARG A 131 9.50 -15.14 4.28
N ALA A 132 8.92 -16.17 3.68
CA ALA A 132 9.62 -17.08 2.79
C ALA A 132 10.04 -16.43 1.46
N GLY A 133 9.47 -15.28 1.11
CA GLY A 133 9.72 -14.56 -0.15
C GLY A 133 8.75 -14.92 -1.27
N HIS A 134 7.70 -15.66 -0.98
CA HIS A 134 6.65 -16.03 -1.92
C HIS A 134 5.59 -14.92 -2.01
N TRP A 135 6.00 -13.77 -2.54
CA TRP A 135 5.21 -12.53 -2.50
C TRP A 135 3.87 -12.64 -3.24
N ALA A 136 3.84 -13.30 -4.41
CA ALA A 136 2.62 -13.49 -5.18
C ALA A 136 1.59 -14.35 -4.40
N GLU A 137 2.05 -15.43 -3.77
CA GLU A 137 1.23 -16.27 -2.91
C GLU A 137 0.73 -15.51 -1.69
N ALA A 138 1.61 -14.78 -1.01
CA ALA A 138 1.26 -13.95 0.14
C ALA A 138 0.19 -12.91 -0.19
N MET A 139 0.33 -12.26 -1.35
CA MET A 139 -0.65 -11.28 -1.84
C MET A 139 -1.99 -11.95 -2.15
N THR A 140 -1.99 -13.14 -2.75
CA THR A 140 -3.19 -13.93 -3.03
C THR A 140 -3.92 -14.31 -1.74
N LEU A 141 -3.22 -14.91 -0.78
CA LEU A 141 -3.77 -15.31 0.52
C LEU A 141 -4.36 -14.12 1.30
N ASN A 142 -3.63 -13.00 1.34
CA ASN A 142 -4.13 -11.79 1.99
C ASN A 142 -5.35 -11.21 1.26
N THR A 143 -5.36 -11.25 -0.06
CA THR A 143 -6.50 -10.75 -0.85
C THR A 143 -7.74 -11.60 -0.61
N GLU A 144 -7.63 -12.92 -0.61
CA GLU A 144 -8.75 -13.82 -0.32
C GLU A 144 -9.32 -13.60 1.08
N LEU A 145 -8.44 -13.32 2.04
CA LEU A 145 -8.85 -12.93 3.40
C LEU A 145 -9.67 -11.63 3.36
N VAL A 146 -9.15 -10.59 2.69
CA VAL A 146 -9.84 -9.30 2.59
C VAL A 146 -11.16 -9.43 1.82
N GLU A 147 -11.20 -10.20 0.73
CA GLU A 147 -12.43 -10.47 -0.03
C GLU A 147 -13.51 -11.07 0.88
N ARG A 148 -13.18 -12.07 1.69
CA ARG A 148 -14.14 -12.69 2.63
C ARG A 148 -14.63 -11.71 3.69
N ILE A 149 -13.73 -10.92 4.27
CA ILE A 149 -14.06 -9.96 5.33
C ILE A 149 -14.90 -8.80 4.79
N MET A 150 -14.54 -8.27 3.60
CA MET A 150 -15.16 -7.10 3.01
C MET A 150 -16.32 -7.41 2.08
N GLY A 151 -16.51 -8.68 1.70
CA GLY A 151 -17.56 -9.10 0.78
C GLY A 151 -17.26 -8.75 -0.68
N TYR A 152 -15.98 -8.71 -1.08
CA TYR A 152 -15.59 -8.56 -2.49
C TYR A 152 -15.52 -9.91 -3.16
N ASP A 153 -15.68 -9.92 -4.49
CA ASP A 153 -15.42 -11.08 -5.35
C ASP A 153 -14.63 -10.62 -6.57
N TYR A 154 -13.32 -10.65 -6.46
CA TYR A 154 -12.39 -10.34 -7.55
C TYR A 154 -11.66 -11.57 -8.08
N ARG A 155 -12.07 -12.77 -7.68
CA ARG A 155 -11.38 -14.02 -8.04
C ARG A 155 -11.24 -14.18 -9.55
N ALA A 156 -12.34 -14.05 -10.28
CA ALA A 156 -12.33 -14.18 -11.74
C ALA A 156 -11.45 -13.11 -12.38
N LEU A 157 -11.57 -11.85 -11.94
CA LEU A 157 -10.76 -10.74 -12.43
C LEU A 157 -9.28 -10.95 -12.15
N ARG A 158 -8.91 -11.36 -10.93
CA ARG A 158 -7.51 -11.66 -10.59
C ARG A 158 -6.94 -12.79 -11.45
N SER A 159 -7.70 -13.85 -11.65
CA SER A 159 -7.28 -14.97 -12.52
C SER A 159 -7.04 -14.51 -13.96
N GLU A 160 -7.88 -13.62 -14.48
CA GLU A 160 -7.71 -13.05 -15.81
C GLU A 160 -6.46 -12.18 -15.91
N LEU A 161 -6.21 -11.31 -14.91
CA LEU A 161 -5.00 -10.46 -14.88
C LEU A 161 -3.72 -11.30 -14.83
N MET A 162 -3.71 -12.35 -14.02
CA MET A 162 -2.57 -13.28 -13.92
C MET A 162 -2.34 -14.02 -15.24
N ALA A 163 -3.40 -14.47 -15.93
CA ALA A 163 -3.30 -15.11 -17.23
C ALA A 163 -2.76 -14.17 -18.34
N HIS A 164 -2.86 -12.87 -18.14
CA HIS A 164 -2.37 -11.85 -19.09
C HIS A 164 -1.06 -11.18 -18.65
N GLY A 165 -0.30 -11.83 -17.78
CA GLY A 165 1.07 -11.43 -17.46
C GLY A 165 1.24 -10.61 -16.19
N ALA A 166 0.21 -10.49 -15.32
CA ALA A 166 0.43 -9.96 -13.99
C ALA A 166 1.29 -10.96 -13.18
N ALA A 167 2.39 -10.49 -12.62
CA ALA A 167 3.25 -11.27 -11.74
C ALA A 167 2.62 -11.49 -10.35
N MET A 168 1.82 -10.52 -9.92
CA MET A 168 1.02 -10.61 -8.69
C MET A 168 -0.15 -9.62 -8.75
N CYS A 169 -1.25 -9.96 -8.07
CA CYS A 169 -2.44 -9.14 -8.05
C CYS A 169 -3.15 -9.25 -6.71
N GLY A 170 -3.61 -8.14 -6.17
CA GLY A 170 -4.33 -8.14 -4.89
C GLY A 170 -5.09 -6.88 -4.58
N VAL A 171 -5.97 -6.99 -3.58
CA VAL A 171 -6.71 -5.85 -3.03
C VAL A 171 -5.77 -4.94 -2.25
N SER A 172 -5.82 -3.64 -2.53
CA SER A 172 -5.04 -2.66 -1.81
C SER A 172 -5.65 -2.37 -0.42
N GLY A 173 -4.95 -2.79 0.62
CA GLY A 173 -5.41 -2.64 1.99
C GLY A 173 -6.75 -3.34 2.22
N MET A 174 -7.76 -2.58 2.66
CA MET A 174 -9.14 -3.08 2.80
C MET A 174 -10.00 -2.83 1.56
N GLY A 175 -9.38 -2.42 0.46
CA GLY A 175 -10.07 -2.17 -0.80
C GLY A 175 -10.90 -0.88 -0.85
N PRO A 176 -11.73 -0.74 -1.88
CA PRO A 176 -12.01 -1.70 -2.94
C PRO A 176 -11.00 -1.70 -4.10
N ALA A 177 -9.95 -0.87 -4.09
CA ALA A 177 -9.01 -0.83 -5.19
C ALA A 177 -8.23 -2.15 -5.32
N LEU A 178 -7.97 -2.56 -6.55
CA LEU A 178 -7.15 -3.70 -6.92
C LEU A 178 -5.85 -3.20 -7.53
N ALA A 179 -4.73 -3.83 -7.16
CA ALA A 179 -3.41 -3.55 -7.70
C ALA A 179 -2.84 -4.80 -8.36
N ALA A 180 -2.26 -4.65 -9.54
CA ALA A 180 -1.52 -5.71 -10.22
C ALA A 180 -0.11 -5.21 -10.53
N LEU A 181 0.91 -6.04 -10.32
CA LEU A 181 2.27 -5.81 -10.77
C LEU A 181 2.50 -6.65 -12.03
N ALA A 182 3.10 -6.03 -13.03
CA ALA A 182 3.46 -6.67 -14.27
C ALA A 182 4.79 -6.12 -14.79
N SER A 183 5.47 -6.86 -15.68
CA SER A 183 6.58 -6.28 -16.44
C SER A 183 6.08 -5.15 -17.36
N GLU A 184 6.97 -4.25 -17.74
CA GLU A 184 6.61 -3.12 -18.62
C GLU A 184 5.95 -3.60 -19.92
N GLU A 185 6.38 -4.74 -20.47
CA GLU A 185 5.79 -5.34 -21.67
C GLU A 185 4.36 -5.85 -21.49
N HIS A 186 3.96 -6.19 -20.26
CA HIS A 186 2.62 -6.74 -19.94
C HIS A 186 1.66 -5.71 -19.31
N VAL A 187 2.14 -4.55 -18.87
CA VAL A 187 1.32 -3.53 -18.19
C VAL A 187 0.07 -3.16 -18.98
N ASP A 188 0.20 -2.94 -20.29
CA ASP A 188 -0.93 -2.56 -21.12
C ASP A 188 -1.91 -3.73 -21.36
N GLY A 189 -1.39 -4.95 -21.53
CA GLY A 189 -2.17 -6.15 -21.61
C GLY A 189 -3.02 -6.37 -20.34
N VAL A 190 -2.40 -6.27 -19.19
CA VAL A 190 -3.07 -6.37 -17.88
C VAL A 190 -4.11 -5.25 -17.71
N ALA A 191 -3.75 -4.01 -18.02
CA ALA A 191 -4.66 -2.88 -17.89
C ALA A 191 -5.91 -3.01 -18.77
N SER A 192 -5.78 -3.57 -19.97
CA SER A 192 -6.90 -3.75 -20.91
C SER A 192 -7.95 -4.75 -20.42
N ARG A 193 -7.64 -5.57 -19.42
CA ARG A 193 -8.57 -6.56 -18.83
C ARG A 193 -9.38 -5.99 -17.66
N LEU A 194 -9.04 -4.81 -17.20
CA LEU A 194 -9.77 -4.17 -16.12
C LEU A 194 -11.08 -3.53 -16.61
N PRO A 195 -12.16 -3.58 -15.81
CA PRO A 195 -13.46 -3.04 -16.21
C PRO A 195 -13.46 -1.49 -16.15
N ALA A 196 -13.08 -0.85 -17.24
CA ALA A 196 -12.98 0.60 -17.37
C ALA A 196 -14.35 1.32 -17.22
N ASP A 197 -15.44 0.64 -17.52
CA ASP A 197 -16.81 1.11 -17.33
C ASP A 197 -17.23 1.20 -15.84
N ARG A 198 -16.51 0.54 -14.96
CA ARG A 198 -16.82 0.42 -13.52
C ARG A 198 -15.81 1.09 -12.61
N GLY A 199 -14.76 1.68 -13.15
CA GLY A 199 -13.72 2.31 -12.35
C GLY A 199 -12.64 2.99 -13.16
N GLU A 200 -11.79 3.73 -12.47
CA GLU A 200 -10.61 4.38 -13.05
C GLU A 200 -9.44 3.38 -13.10
N ILE A 201 -8.71 3.38 -14.21
CA ILE A 201 -7.50 2.58 -14.39
C ILE A 201 -6.30 3.53 -14.40
N ARG A 202 -5.32 3.26 -13.55
CA ARG A 202 -4.06 4.01 -13.48
C ARG A 202 -2.88 3.09 -13.73
N ARG A 203 -1.94 3.54 -14.56
CA ARG A 203 -0.66 2.89 -14.77
C ARG A 203 0.42 3.69 -14.04
N ILE A 204 1.26 3.02 -13.28
CA ILE A 204 2.33 3.63 -12.49
C ILE A 204 3.62 2.91 -12.86
N GLU A 205 4.54 3.62 -13.46
CA GLU A 205 5.90 3.18 -13.64
C GLU A 205 6.62 3.12 -12.29
N LEU A 206 7.24 2.00 -11.98
CA LEU A 206 8.09 1.89 -10.82
C LEU A 206 9.50 2.35 -11.18
N ARG A 207 9.98 3.40 -10.52
CA ARG A 207 11.34 3.93 -10.69
C ARG A 207 12.11 3.77 -9.39
N LEU A 208 13.40 3.49 -9.49
CA LEU A 208 14.29 3.69 -8.36
C LEU A 208 14.21 5.17 -7.95
N ARG A 209 14.01 5.43 -6.67
CA ARG A 209 14.32 6.75 -6.15
C ARG A 209 15.83 6.93 -6.25
N ASP A 210 16.26 7.92 -6.98
CA ASP A 210 17.64 8.35 -6.90
C ASP A 210 17.96 8.58 -5.43
N GLY A 211 18.88 7.78 -4.90
CA GLY A 211 19.36 7.96 -3.55
C GLY A 211 19.80 9.40 -3.45
N GLY A 212 19.14 10.20 -2.60
CA GLY A 212 19.50 11.59 -2.42
C GLY A 212 20.97 11.65 -2.10
N SER A 213 21.76 11.93 -3.11
CA SER A 213 23.10 12.47 -2.96
C SER A 213 22.89 13.78 -2.21
N THR A 214 23.22 13.78 -0.93
CA THR A 214 23.58 15.02 -0.23
C THR A 214 24.84 15.52 -0.88
N GLU A 215 24.73 16.15 -2.06
CA GLU A 215 25.74 17.06 -2.51
C GLU A 215 25.63 18.30 -1.61
N ASN A 216 26.54 18.34 -0.66
CA ASN A 216 26.92 19.58 0.02
C ASN A 216 27.55 20.50 -1.03
N GLU A 217 26.91 21.60 -1.33
CA GLU A 217 27.55 22.88 -1.64
C GLU A 217 27.00 23.98 -0.74
#